data_57c57e6581eb5b3cd2e9b1ed2fe8efa5
#
_entry.id   57c57e6581eb5b3cd2e9b1ed2fe8efa5
#
_cell.length_a   1.000
_cell.length_b   1.000
_cell.length_c   1.000
_cell.angle_alpha   90.00
_cell.angle_beta   90.00
_cell.angle_gamma   90.00
#
_symmetry.space_group_name_H-M   'P 1'
#
loop_
_entity.id
_entity.type
_entity.pdbx_description
1 polymer ?
#
loop_
_entity_poly.entity_id
_entity_poly.type
_entity_poly.pdbx_seq_one_letter_code
_entity_poly.pdbx_strand_id
1 'polypeptide(L)'
;MREVFTMWRHTQMVVLVALTAAIYAATLIPTQFLPIIPGFTNVRPANVFPFVFGLLFGPAGAWGAAVGNLINDFFGTLGLGSIGGFVGNFFLGFLPYKMWSSFFRRGEDIEPNLASRKKLVVFLAIVVLASAVCAVWIAWWNDLLGFVPFAALAAVITVNNALAGLVLGPIFMVLLYPRIRRWGLLWTEIM
;
A
#
# COMPACT_ATOMS: atom_id res chain seq x y z
N MET A 1 -15.60 7.90 2.40
CA MET A 1 -14.74 7.81 3.62
C MET A 1 -15.36 7.01 4.76
N ARG A 2 -16.69 6.83 4.79
CA ARG A 2 -17.34 5.97 5.81
C ARG A 2 -16.88 4.51 5.72
N GLU A 3 -16.60 4.01 4.52
CA GLU A 3 -16.16 2.64 4.25
C GLU A 3 -14.90 2.23 5.02
N VAL A 4 -13.98 3.16 5.29
CA VAL A 4 -12.74 2.91 6.06
C VAL A 4 -13.03 2.44 7.50
N PHE A 5 -14.14 2.91 8.06
CA PHE A 5 -14.55 2.55 9.41
C PHE A 5 -15.66 1.50 9.44
N THR A 6 -16.58 1.52 8.46
CA THR A 6 -17.68 0.54 8.41
C THR A 6 -17.21 -0.87 8.05
N MET A 7 -16.06 -1.00 7.36
CA MET A 7 -15.46 -2.30 7.02
C MET A 7 -15.21 -3.19 8.26
N TRP A 8 -14.94 -2.60 9.43
CA TRP A 8 -14.70 -3.33 10.67
C TRP A 8 -15.92 -4.13 11.17
N ARG A 9 -17.10 -3.90 10.58
CA ARG A 9 -18.32 -4.69 10.85
C ARG A 9 -18.39 -5.98 10.02
N HIS A 10 -17.51 -6.14 9.03
CA HIS A 10 -17.45 -7.32 8.14
C HIS A 10 -16.26 -8.20 8.57
N THR A 11 -16.53 -9.37 9.13
CA THR A 11 -15.51 -10.31 9.60
C THR A 11 -14.46 -10.64 8.52
N GLN A 12 -14.91 -10.82 7.27
CA GLN A 12 -14.00 -11.06 6.13
C GLN A 12 -12.99 -9.93 5.94
N MET A 13 -13.43 -8.66 6.06
CA MET A 13 -12.53 -7.51 5.96
C MET A 13 -11.51 -7.48 7.09
N VAL A 14 -11.90 -7.81 8.32
CA VAL A 14 -10.98 -7.90 9.46
C VAL A 14 -9.91 -8.98 9.23
N VAL A 15 -10.32 -10.14 8.71
CA VAL A 15 -9.38 -11.22 8.33
C VAL A 15 -8.42 -10.76 7.24
N LEU A 16 -8.92 -10.02 6.24
CA LEU A 16 -8.07 -9.47 5.17
C LEU A 16 -7.09 -8.41 5.66
N VAL A 17 -7.44 -7.61 6.68
CA VAL A 17 -6.47 -6.72 7.37
C VAL A 17 -5.34 -7.53 7.97
N ALA A 18 -5.66 -8.56 8.75
CA ALA A 18 -4.66 -9.41 9.40
C ALA A 18 -3.77 -10.14 8.37
N LEU A 19 -4.36 -10.69 7.31
CA LEU A 19 -3.65 -11.37 6.23
C LEU A 19 -2.69 -10.40 5.51
N THR A 20 -3.18 -9.21 5.13
CA THR A 20 -2.36 -8.19 4.48
C THR A 20 -1.21 -7.76 5.38
N ALA A 21 -1.48 -7.49 6.66
CA ALA A 21 -0.45 -7.10 7.63
C ALA A 21 0.62 -8.17 7.80
N ALA A 22 0.22 -9.44 7.91
CA ALA A 22 1.14 -10.56 8.06
C ALA A 22 2.04 -10.74 6.83
N ILE A 23 1.48 -10.74 5.61
CA ILE A 23 2.25 -10.87 4.36
C ILE A 23 3.20 -9.70 4.19
N TYR A 24 2.71 -8.48 4.42
CA TYR A 24 3.51 -7.28 4.26
C TYR A 24 4.66 -7.24 5.26
N ALA A 25 4.40 -7.45 6.55
CA ALA A 25 5.44 -7.50 7.58
C ALA A 25 6.47 -8.62 7.31
N ALA A 26 6.01 -9.83 7.00
CA ALA A 26 6.88 -10.97 6.71
C ALA A 26 7.83 -10.74 5.53
N THR A 27 7.43 -9.91 4.56
CA THR A 27 8.26 -9.57 3.41
C THR A 27 9.12 -8.32 3.63
N LEU A 28 8.71 -7.40 4.54
CA LEU A 28 9.50 -6.23 4.91
C LEU A 28 10.67 -6.58 5.84
N ILE A 29 10.44 -7.41 6.86
CA ILE A 29 11.42 -7.72 7.90
C ILE A 29 12.77 -8.20 7.31
N PRO A 30 12.83 -9.15 6.36
CA PRO A 30 14.08 -9.57 5.76
C PRO A 30 14.84 -8.47 5.01
N THR A 31 14.14 -7.43 4.52
CA THR A 31 14.77 -6.33 3.77
C THR A 31 15.32 -5.21 4.65
N GLN A 32 15.13 -5.28 5.97
CA GLN A 32 15.72 -4.32 6.91
C GLN A 32 17.26 -4.33 6.90
N PHE A 33 17.86 -5.45 6.47
CA PHE A 33 19.33 -5.58 6.33
C PHE A 33 19.89 -4.87 5.09
N LEU A 34 19.04 -4.23 4.26
CA LEU A 34 19.42 -3.49 3.06
C LEU A 34 19.05 -2.00 3.19
N PRO A 35 19.71 -1.25 4.11
CA PRO A 35 19.39 0.15 4.36
C PRO A 35 19.78 1.04 3.17
N ILE A 36 18.91 1.98 2.80
CA ILE A 36 19.23 3.11 1.90
C ILE A 36 19.59 4.34 2.73
N ILE A 37 18.76 4.66 3.73
CA ILE A 37 19.09 5.64 4.77
C ILE A 37 18.98 4.90 6.10
N PRO A 38 20.12 4.63 6.77
CA PRO A 38 20.13 3.86 8.01
C PRO A 38 19.16 4.41 9.07
N GLY A 39 18.33 3.53 9.64
CA GLY A 39 17.32 3.90 10.64
C GLY A 39 16.02 4.49 10.09
N PHE A 40 15.95 4.82 8.80
CA PHE A 40 14.77 5.49 8.22
C PHE A 40 14.15 4.78 7.02
N THR A 41 14.93 4.27 6.07
CA THR A 41 14.38 3.55 4.93
C THR A 41 15.35 2.52 4.35
N ASN A 42 14.79 1.41 3.89
CA ASN A 42 15.48 0.27 3.31
C ASN A 42 15.00 0.02 1.87
N VAL A 43 15.65 -0.88 1.14
CA VAL A 43 15.11 -1.39 -0.12
C VAL A 43 13.82 -2.16 0.18
N ARG A 44 12.70 -1.76 -0.42
CA ARG A 44 11.36 -2.27 -0.05
C ARG A 44 10.59 -2.86 -1.24
N PRO A 45 10.99 -4.00 -1.80
CA PRO A 45 10.20 -4.67 -2.85
C PRO A 45 8.80 -5.07 -2.34
N ALA A 46 8.67 -5.32 -1.04
CA ALA A 46 7.42 -5.60 -0.36
C ALA A 46 6.36 -4.49 -0.53
N ASN A 47 6.77 -3.25 -0.84
CA ASN A 47 5.83 -2.14 -1.07
C ASN A 47 4.90 -2.35 -2.27
N VAL A 48 5.09 -3.42 -3.06
CA VAL A 48 4.10 -3.88 -4.03
C VAL A 48 2.77 -4.27 -3.37
N PHE A 49 2.79 -4.85 -2.16
CA PHE A 49 1.58 -5.36 -1.50
C PHE A 49 0.57 -4.28 -1.11
N PRO A 50 0.93 -3.13 -0.55
CA PRO A 50 0.00 -2.03 -0.35
C PRO A 50 -0.78 -1.64 -1.61
N PHE A 51 -0.13 -1.56 -2.77
CA PHE A 51 -0.81 -1.24 -4.04
C PHE A 51 -1.78 -2.35 -4.46
N VAL A 52 -1.30 -3.60 -4.45
CA VAL A 52 -2.06 -4.76 -4.91
C VAL A 52 -3.22 -5.06 -3.96
N PHE A 53 -2.96 -5.15 -2.66
CA PHE A 53 -4.00 -5.46 -1.68
C PHE A 53 -4.93 -4.27 -1.42
N GLY A 54 -4.44 -3.04 -1.53
CA GLY A 54 -5.30 -1.86 -1.54
C GLY A 54 -6.31 -1.90 -2.68
N LEU A 55 -5.88 -2.33 -3.87
CA LEU A 55 -6.74 -2.44 -5.04
C LEU A 55 -7.71 -3.64 -4.95
N LEU A 56 -7.27 -4.78 -4.41
CA LEU A 56 -8.06 -6.01 -4.33
C LEU A 56 -8.99 -6.04 -3.09
N PHE A 57 -8.50 -5.60 -1.94
CA PHE A 57 -9.20 -5.66 -0.65
C PHE A 57 -9.73 -4.30 -0.18
N GLY A 58 -9.46 -3.23 -0.93
CA GLY A 58 -9.92 -1.88 -0.60
C GLY A 58 -9.40 -1.37 0.74
N PRO A 59 -10.30 -0.87 1.63
CA PRO A 59 -9.90 -0.35 2.93
C PRO A 59 -9.18 -1.37 3.82
N ALA A 60 -9.47 -2.67 3.67
CA ALA A 60 -8.77 -3.72 4.42
C ALA A 60 -7.29 -3.81 4.04
N GLY A 61 -6.98 -3.69 2.75
CA GLY A 61 -5.59 -3.61 2.27
C GLY A 61 -4.85 -2.38 2.83
N ALA A 62 -5.53 -1.24 2.95
CA ALA A 62 -4.96 -0.01 3.51
C ALA A 62 -4.60 -0.16 5.00
N TRP A 63 -5.54 -0.65 5.82
CA TRP A 63 -5.28 -0.92 7.24
C TRP A 63 -4.21 -1.99 7.42
N GLY A 64 -4.26 -3.05 6.62
CA GLY A 64 -3.24 -4.10 6.65
C GLY A 64 -1.84 -3.59 6.32
N ALA A 65 -1.70 -2.68 5.34
CA ALA A 65 -0.42 -2.05 5.03
C ALA A 65 0.10 -1.19 6.19
N ALA A 66 -0.76 -0.39 6.82
CA ALA A 66 -0.40 0.41 7.98
C ALA A 66 0.09 -0.45 9.16
N VAL A 67 -0.70 -1.48 9.51
CA VAL A 67 -0.38 -2.41 10.61
C VAL A 67 0.87 -3.24 10.28
N GLY A 68 1.00 -3.73 9.05
CA GLY A 68 2.16 -4.51 8.62
C GLY A 68 3.47 -3.71 8.67
N ASN A 69 3.43 -2.42 8.28
CA ASN A 69 4.58 -1.52 8.47
C ASN A 69 4.92 -1.32 9.95
N LEU A 70 3.91 -1.11 10.79
CA LEU A 70 4.13 -0.95 12.23
C LEU A 70 4.73 -2.20 12.85
N ILE A 71 4.24 -3.40 12.47
CA ILE A 71 4.85 -4.67 12.90
C ILE A 71 6.32 -4.73 12.47
N ASN A 72 6.65 -4.37 11.23
CA ASN A 72 8.03 -4.32 10.76
C ASN A 72 8.88 -3.37 11.63
N ASP A 73 8.37 -2.22 12.02
CA ASP A 73 9.12 -1.23 12.80
C ASP A 73 9.50 -1.76 14.19
N PHE A 74 8.72 -2.66 14.79
CA PHE A 74 9.09 -3.33 16.05
C PHE A 74 10.37 -4.16 15.95
N PHE A 75 10.82 -4.51 14.75
CA PHE A 75 12.04 -5.30 14.52
C PHE A 75 13.29 -4.46 14.27
N GLY A 76 13.26 -3.15 14.50
CA GLY A 76 14.51 -2.38 14.42
C GLY A 76 14.40 -0.87 14.22
N THR A 77 13.22 -0.35 13.87
CA THR A 77 13.04 1.08 13.55
C THR A 77 11.93 1.76 14.33
N LEU A 78 11.43 1.12 15.41
CA LEU A 78 10.32 1.67 16.19
C LEU A 78 10.72 2.98 16.87
N GLY A 79 9.95 4.02 16.60
CA GLY A 79 10.13 5.35 17.17
C GLY A 79 9.06 6.33 16.74
N LEU A 80 9.26 7.62 17.00
CA LEU A 80 8.32 8.68 16.58
C LEU A 80 8.13 8.72 15.05
N GLY A 81 9.13 8.32 14.27
CA GLY A 81 9.04 8.18 12.82
C GLY A 81 8.01 7.14 12.37
N SER A 82 7.76 6.11 13.20
CA SER A 82 6.79 5.06 12.91
C SER A 82 5.34 5.55 12.81
N ILE A 83 5.01 6.68 13.45
CA ILE A 83 3.68 7.32 13.30
C ILE A 83 3.52 7.80 11.86
N GLY A 84 4.53 8.48 11.32
CA GLY A 84 4.55 8.89 9.92
C GLY A 84 4.51 7.70 8.95
N GLY A 85 5.27 6.64 9.27
CA GLY A 85 5.28 5.39 8.53
C GLY A 85 3.91 4.69 8.50
N PHE A 86 3.24 4.59 9.64
CA PHE A 86 1.90 4.01 9.77
C PHE A 86 0.88 4.72 8.88
N VAL A 87 0.77 6.05 9.00
CA VAL A 87 -0.17 6.86 8.20
C VAL A 87 0.22 6.85 6.72
N GLY A 88 1.51 6.95 6.40
CA GLY A 88 2.00 6.92 5.02
C GLY A 88 1.69 5.59 4.34
N ASN A 89 1.87 4.46 5.01
CA ASN A 89 1.54 3.14 4.46
C ASN A 89 0.03 2.90 4.39
N PHE A 90 -0.76 3.51 5.29
CA PHE A 90 -2.21 3.55 5.10
C PHE A 90 -2.57 4.25 3.78
N PHE A 91 -2.01 5.42 3.48
CA PHE A 91 -2.24 6.10 2.20
C PHE A 91 -1.74 5.28 1.02
N LEU A 92 -0.61 4.59 1.14
CA LEU A 92 -0.06 3.75 0.08
C LEU A 92 -1.03 2.63 -0.34
N GLY A 93 -1.80 2.08 0.60
CA GLY A 93 -2.85 1.09 0.33
C GLY A 93 -4.22 1.71 0.01
N PHE A 94 -4.56 2.85 0.63
CA PHE A 94 -5.88 3.46 0.46
C PHE A 94 -6.07 4.18 -0.88
N LEU A 95 -5.03 4.89 -1.34
CA LEU A 95 -5.11 5.65 -2.58
C LEU A 95 -5.37 4.77 -3.81
N PRO A 96 -4.73 3.60 -3.99
CA PRO A 96 -5.06 2.69 -5.09
C PRO A 96 -6.55 2.34 -5.14
N TYR A 97 -7.13 1.96 -4.01
CA TYR A 97 -8.55 1.70 -3.89
C TYR A 97 -9.40 2.92 -4.27
N LYS A 98 -9.12 4.07 -3.67
CA LYS A 98 -9.97 5.26 -3.81
C LYS A 98 -9.87 5.89 -5.20
N MET A 99 -8.67 5.96 -5.74
CA MET A 99 -8.46 6.48 -7.09
C MET A 99 -9.07 5.55 -8.14
N TRP A 100 -8.89 4.23 -8.01
CA TRP A 100 -9.50 3.25 -8.91
C TRP A 100 -11.03 3.39 -8.93
N SER A 101 -11.67 3.43 -7.76
CA SER A 101 -13.12 3.61 -7.64
C SER A 101 -13.63 4.97 -8.14
N SER A 102 -12.75 5.95 -8.31
CA SER A 102 -13.07 7.26 -8.88
C SER A 102 -12.92 7.27 -10.39
N PHE A 103 -11.94 6.55 -10.94
CA PHE A 103 -11.76 6.41 -12.39
C PHE A 103 -12.76 5.46 -13.05
N PHE A 104 -13.12 4.38 -12.35
CA PHE A 104 -14.05 3.36 -12.83
C PHE A 104 -15.31 3.39 -11.96
N ARG A 105 -16.37 4.09 -12.40
CA ARG A 105 -17.63 4.20 -11.67
C ARG A 105 -18.46 2.93 -11.79
N ARG A 106 -19.42 2.73 -10.86
CA ARG A 106 -20.46 1.68 -10.96
C ARG A 106 -21.19 1.82 -12.29
N GLY A 107 -21.17 0.75 -13.12
CA GLY A 107 -21.71 0.73 -14.49
C GLY A 107 -20.65 0.63 -15.58
N GLU A 108 -19.42 1.08 -15.34
CA GLU A 108 -18.23 0.67 -16.06
C GLU A 108 -17.60 -0.53 -15.32
N ASP A 109 -16.79 -1.32 -16.03
CA ASP A 109 -16.08 -2.47 -15.44
C ASP A 109 -15.11 -2.02 -14.32
N ILE A 110 -15.65 -1.85 -13.08
CA ILE A 110 -14.92 -1.40 -11.90
C ILE A 110 -13.96 -2.48 -11.36
N GLU A 111 -14.09 -3.71 -11.85
CA GLU A 111 -13.23 -4.79 -11.39
C GLU A 111 -11.75 -4.44 -11.54
N PRO A 112 -10.96 -4.63 -10.47
CA PRO A 112 -9.53 -4.28 -10.46
C PRO A 112 -8.69 -5.33 -11.20
N ASN A 113 -9.07 -5.65 -12.44
CA ASN A 113 -8.26 -6.45 -13.36
C ASN A 113 -7.42 -5.54 -14.26
N LEU A 114 -6.31 -6.03 -14.76
CA LEU A 114 -5.46 -5.31 -15.71
C LEU A 114 -5.68 -5.78 -17.17
N ALA A 115 -6.91 -6.20 -17.50
CA ALA A 115 -7.24 -6.82 -18.79
C ALA A 115 -7.18 -5.85 -19.99
N SER A 116 -7.19 -4.53 -19.78
CA SER A 116 -7.10 -3.54 -20.83
C SER A 116 -5.91 -2.60 -20.65
N ARG A 117 -5.41 -2.05 -21.78
CA ARG A 117 -4.35 -1.03 -21.75
C ARG A 117 -4.74 0.19 -20.88
N LYS A 118 -6.02 0.63 -20.95
CA LYS A 118 -6.54 1.73 -20.11
C LYS A 118 -6.36 1.40 -18.63
N LYS A 119 -6.78 0.20 -18.20
CA LYS A 119 -6.67 -0.23 -16.79
C LYS A 119 -5.21 -0.34 -16.33
N LEU A 120 -4.33 -0.87 -17.17
CA LEU A 120 -2.91 -0.93 -16.87
C LEU A 120 -2.31 0.48 -16.70
N VAL A 121 -2.56 1.40 -17.63
CA VAL A 121 -2.04 2.78 -17.55
C VAL A 121 -2.59 3.50 -16.31
N VAL A 122 -3.87 3.35 -16.01
CA VAL A 122 -4.46 3.91 -14.78
C VAL A 122 -3.81 3.32 -13.54
N PHE A 123 -3.59 2.01 -13.48
CA PHE A 123 -2.89 1.37 -12.37
C PHE A 123 -1.47 1.94 -12.19
N LEU A 124 -0.68 2.05 -13.25
CA LEU A 124 0.68 2.58 -13.19
C LEU A 124 0.69 4.06 -12.74
N ALA A 125 -0.25 4.87 -13.23
CA ALA A 125 -0.41 6.26 -12.78
C ALA A 125 -0.77 6.34 -11.28
N ILE A 126 -1.68 5.48 -10.81
CA ILE A 126 -2.05 5.38 -9.39
C ILE A 126 -0.84 5.01 -8.53
N VAL A 127 -0.02 4.05 -8.97
CA VAL A 127 1.21 3.65 -8.26
C VAL A 127 2.14 4.84 -8.07
N VAL A 128 2.39 5.62 -9.12
CA VAL A 128 3.27 6.81 -9.03
C VAL A 128 2.69 7.85 -8.07
N LEU A 129 1.40 8.19 -8.23
CA LEU A 129 0.75 9.19 -7.40
C LEU A 129 0.66 8.76 -5.93
N ALA A 130 0.29 7.52 -5.66
CA ALA A 130 0.24 7.00 -4.29
C ALA A 130 1.63 6.94 -3.65
N SER A 131 2.67 6.59 -4.42
CA SER A 131 4.06 6.64 -3.96
C SER A 131 4.48 8.04 -3.56
N ALA A 132 4.17 9.04 -4.39
CA ALA A 132 4.51 10.44 -4.10
C ALA A 132 3.78 10.96 -2.85
N VAL A 133 2.47 10.71 -2.72
CA VAL A 133 1.68 11.14 -1.55
C VAL A 133 2.20 10.49 -0.26
N CYS A 134 2.46 9.18 -0.29
CA CYS A 134 3.04 8.46 0.84
C CYS A 134 4.41 9.04 1.23
N ALA A 135 5.27 9.27 0.25
CA ALA A 135 6.61 9.80 0.45
C ALA A 135 6.60 11.23 1.00
N VAL A 136 5.75 12.10 0.46
CA VAL A 136 5.58 13.48 0.96
C VAL A 136 5.15 13.47 2.41
N TRP A 137 4.17 12.63 2.78
CA TRP A 137 3.71 12.50 4.16
C TRP A 137 4.82 12.04 5.11
N ILE A 138 5.49 10.93 4.77
CA ILE A 138 6.54 10.36 5.63
C ILE A 138 7.72 11.34 5.74
N ALA A 139 8.13 11.93 4.64
CA ALA A 139 9.24 12.88 4.62
C ALA A 139 8.93 14.15 5.41
N TRP A 140 7.73 14.71 5.24
CA TRP A 140 7.29 15.88 6.03
C TRP A 140 7.27 15.58 7.53
N TRP A 141 6.76 14.41 7.94
CA TRP A 141 6.74 14.00 9.34
C TRP A 141 8.16 13.88 9.94
N ASN A 142 9.08 13.24 9.21
CA ASN A 142 10.45 13.06 9.69
C ASN A 142 11.26 14.37 9.69
N ASP A 143 11.03 15.25 8.71
CA ASP A 143 11.65 16.59 8.66
C ASP A 143 11.17 17.47 9.82
N LEU A 144 9.87 17.41 10.13
CA LEU A 144 9.28 18.10 11.30
C LEU A 144 9.90 17.64 12.63
N LEU A 145 10.29 16.36 12.73
CA LEU A 145 10.98 15.80 13.89
C LEU A 145 12.49 16.08 13.88
N GLY A 146 13.01 16.73 12.83
CA GLY A 146 14.44 17.02 12.67
C GLY A 146 15.31 15.78 12.40
N PHE A 147 14.73 14.67 11.92
CA PHE A 147 15.47 13.42 11.71
C PHE A 147 16.18 13.36 10.37
N VAL A 148 15.47 13.66 9.28
CA VAL A 148 15.98 13.56 7.90
C VAL A 148 15.39 14.71 7.06
N PRO A 149 16.19 15.41 6.25
CA PRO A 149 15.70 16.49 5.38
C PRO A 149 14.61 15.98 4.41
N PHE A 150 13.53 16.75 4.29
CA PHE A 150 12.36 16.43 3.47
C PHE A 150 12.70 15.95 2.06
N ALA A 151 13.49 16.75 1.32
CA ALA A 151 13.77 16.48 -0.09
C ALA A 151 14.48 15.13 -0.32
N ALA A 152 15.45 14.80 0.55
CA ALA A 152 16.20 13.55 0.45
C ALA A 152 15.30 12.35 0.71
N LEU A 153 14.54 12.40 1.79
CA LEU A 153 13.67 11.27 2.18
C LEU A 153 12.48 11.11 1.21
N ALA A 154 11.86 12.20 0.77
CA ALA A 154 10.77 12.18 -0.19
C ALA A 154 11.19 11.55 -1.53
N ALA A 155 12.36 11.93 -2.06
CA ALA A 155 12.88 11.38 -3.30
C ALA A 155 13.14 9.88 -3.19
N VAL A 156 13.85 9.46 -2.14
CA VAL A 156 14.19 8.04 -1.92
C VAL A 156 12.93 7.18 -1.76
N ILE A 157 11.98 7.59 -0.91
CA ILE A 157 10.76 6.82 -0.68
C ILE A 157 9.90 6.76 -1.95
N THR A 158 9.77 7.88 -2.69
CA THR A 158 8.98 7.88 -3.94
C THR A 158 9.53 6.89 -4.95
N VAL A 159 10.83 6.92 -5.20
CA VAL A 159 11.47 6.01 -6.17
C VAL A 159 11.36 4.55 -5.72
N ASN A 160 11.64 4.29 -4.44
CA ASN A 160 11.60 2.93 -3.88
C ASN A 160 10.19 2.32 -3.96
N ASN A 161 9.15 3.06 -3.57
CA ASN A 161 7.77 2.62 -3.67
C ASN A 161 7.33 2.44 -5.13
N ALA A 162 7.61 3.45 -5.97
CA ALA A 162 7.21 3.42 -7.37
C ALA A 162 7.85 2.25 -8.12
N LEU A 163 9.14 2.00 -7.95
CA LEU A 163 9.82 0.86 -8.59
C LEU A 163 9.19 -0.47 -8.19
N ALA A 164 8.93 -0.69 -6.90
CA ALA A 164 8.27 -1.91 -6.44
C ALA A 164 6.87 -2.08 -7.09
N GLY A 165 6.06 -1.02 -7.07
CA GLY A 165 4.70 -1.06 -7.62
C GLY A 165 4.64 -1.14 -9.14
N LEU A 166 5.52 -0.43 -9.86
CA LEU A 166 5.53 -0.42 -11.34
C LEU A 166 6.02 -1.74 -11.92
N VAL A 167 7.03 -2.36 -11.29
CA VAL A 167 7.61 -3.62 -11.80
C VAL A 167 6.84 -4.83 -11.32
N LEU A 168 6.63 -4.96 -10.01
CA LEU A 168 6.01 -6.15 -9.42
C LEU A 168 4.48 -6.07 -9.40
N GLY A 169 3.90 -4.86 -9.37
CA GLY A 169 2.45 -4.66 -9.26
C GLY A 169 1.65 -5.36 -10.35
N PRO A 170 1.94 -5.15 -11.65
CA PRO A 170 1.23 -5.82 -12.72
C PRO A 170 1.33 -7.34 -12.64
N ILE A 171 2.51 -7.87 -12.26
CA ILE A 171 2.77 -9.30 -12.12
C ILE A 171 1.86 -9.88 -11.02
N PHE A 172 1.88 -9.28 -9.83
CA PHE A 172 1.05 -9.75 -8.72
C PHE A 172 -0.45 -9.56 -8.99
N MET A 173 -0.85 -8.50 -9.68
CA MET A 173 -2.25 -8.32 -10.08
C MET A 173 -2.73 -9.44 -11.00
N VAL A 174 -1.95 -9.79 -12.03
CA VAL A 174 -2.29 -10.89 -12.96
C VAL A 174 -2.36 -12.23 -12.24
N LEU A 175 -1.46 -12.48 -11.28
CA LEU A 175 -1.40 -13.72 -10.53
C LEU A 175 -2.51 -13.85 -9.46
N LEU A 176 -2.79 -12.77 -8.74
CA LEU A 176 -3.66 -12.81 -7.55
C LEU A 176 -5.12 -12.51 -7.88
N TYR A 177 -5.40 -11.57 -8.79
CA TYR A 177 -6.77 -11.15 -9.10
C TYR A 177 -7.70 -12.34 -9.45
N PRO A 178 -7.34 -13.29 -10.35
CA PRO A 178 -8.24 -14.38 -10.71
C PRO A 178 -8.58 -15.31 -9.53
N ARG A 179 -7.61 -15.49 -8.61
CA ARG A 179 -7.80 -16.32 -7.41
C ARG A 179 -8.70 -15.66 -6.39
N ILE A 180 -8.41 -14.39 -6.10
CA ILE A 180 -9.14 -13.57 -5.10
C ILE A 180 -10.59 -13.38 -5.54
N ARG A 181 -10.82 -13.11 -6.84
CA ARG A 181 -12.16 -13.05 -7.42
C ARG A 181 -12.90 -14.37 -7.27
N ARG A 182 -12.25 -15.50 -7.58
CA ARG A 182 -12.87 -16.84 -7.43
C ARG A 182 -13.28 -17.14 -5.99
N TRP A 183 -12.58 -16.59 -5.01
CA TRP A 183 -12.89 -16.75 -3.59
C TRP A 183 -13.92 -15.75 -3.06
N GLY A 184 -14.42 -14.83 -3.88
CA GLY A 184 -15.36 -13.80 -3.46
C GLY A 184 -14.76 -12.80 -2.45
N LEU A 185 -13.46 -12.53 -2.54
CA LEU A 185 -12.74 -11.69 -1.57
C LEU A 185 -12.40 -10.29 -2.10
N LEU A 186 -12.93 -9.91 -3.27
CA LEU A 186 -12.79 -8.53 -3.75
C LEU A 186 -13.64 -7.59 -2.88
N TRP A 187 -13.12 -6.41 -2.60
CA TRP A 187 -13.88 -5.38 -1.87
C TRP A 187 -15.23 -5.06 -2.52
N THR A 188 -15.33 -5.19 -3.85
CA THR A 188 -16.57 -4.98 -4.62
C THR A 188 -17.64 -6.05 -4.36
N GLU A 189 -17.24 -7.20 -3.81
CA GLU A 189 -18.13 -8.34 -3.51
C GLU A 189 -18.52 -8.37 -2.03
N ILE A 190 -17.67 -7.82 -1.13
CA ILE A 190 -17.88 -7.86 0.32
C ILE A 190 -18.64 -6.62 0.83
N MET A 191 -18.43 -5.45 0.21
CA MET A 191 -19.00 -4.15 0.61
C MET A 191 -20.00 -3.64 -0.42
#